data_41cca507aa548c3dc970ca56cc8ce4c2
#
_entry.id   41cca507aa548c3dc970ca56cc8ce4c2
#
_cell.length_a   1.000
_cell.length_b   1.000
_cell.length_c   1.000
_cell.angle_alpha   90.00
_cell.angle_beta   90.00
_cell.angle_gamma   90.00
#
_symmetry.space_group_name_H-M   'P 1'
#
loop_
_entity.id
_entity.type
_entity.pdbx_description
1 polymer ?
#
loop_
_entity_poly.entity_id
_entity_poly.type
_entity_poly.pdbx_seq_one_letter_code
_entity_poly.pdbx_strand_id
1 'polypeptide(L)'
;MKRKFMLALLLGGLLLETFSASTVGGQAAPKTINLTAHRFTYDPDEITLKKGEPVVLVVKSQDVPHGLRIKELNVDLKIPAHGTAQAQFTPDKTGDFVGQCSVFCGSGHGSMKITLHVVE
;
A
#
# COMPACT_ATOMS: atom_id res chain seq x y z
N MET A 1 0.04 -74.92 38.85
CA MET A 1 -0.68 -73.71 38.49
C MET A 1 0.21 -72.90 37.56
N LYS A 2 -0.10 -72.87 36.26
CA LYS A 2 0.65 -72.11 35.26
C LYS A 2 0.00 -70.77 35.09
N ARG A 3 0.65 -69.70 35.54
CA ARG A 3 0.22 -68.32 35.27
C ARG A 3 0.70 -67.96 33.84
N LYS A 4 -0.24 -67.82 32.96
CA LYS A 4 0.04 -67.25 31.63
C LYS A 4 0.13 -65.74 31.75
N PHE A 5 1.30 -65.19 31.58
CA PHE A 5 1.48 -63.73 31.40
C PHE A 5 1.09 -63.39 29.98
N MET A 6 0.00 -62.64 29.86
CA MET A 6 -0.47 -62.09 28.61
C MET A 6 0.24 -60.77 28.39
N LEU A 7 1.20 -60.76 27.47
CA LEU A 7 1.91 -59.57 27.07
C LEU A 7 0.99 -58.75 26.14
N ALA A 8 0.43 -57.69 26.65
CA ALA A 8 -0.31 -56.71 25.85
C ALA A 8 0.71 -55.81 25.13
N LEU A 9 0.84 -55.97 23.83
CA LEU A 9 1.55 -55.08 22.95
C LEU A 9 0.68 -53.84 22.74
N LEU A 10 0.99 -52.75 23.42
CA LEU A 10 0.45 -51.44 23.09
C LEU A 10 1.21 -50.90 21.88
N LEU A 11 0.59 -51.06 20.72
CA LEU A 11 0.98 -50.31 19.51
C LEU A 11 0.57 -48.87 19.74
N GLY A 12 1.50 -48.06 20.18
CA GLY A 12 1.35 -46.62 20.17
C GLY A 12 1.42 -46.13 18.74
N GLY A 13 0.23 -45.86 18.16
CA GLY A 13 0.14 -45.17 16.90
C GLY A 13 0.62 -43.74 17.06
N LEU A 14 1.79 -43.46 16.52
CA LEU A 14 2.30 -42.11 16.39
C LEU A 14 1.48 -41.43 15.29
N LEU A 15 0.44 -40.73 15.71
CA LEU A 15 -0.29 -39.81 14.83
C LEU A 15 0.68 -38.66 14.48
N LEU A 16 1.29 -38.76 13.31
CA LEU A 16 1.96 -37.63 12.70
C LEU A 16 0.88 -36.66 12.27
N GLU A 17 0.56 -35.70 13.13
CA GLU A 17 -0.23 -34.55 12.71
C GLU A 17 0.62 -33.73 11.76
N THR A 18 0.35 -33.91 10.47
CA THR A 18 0.89 -33.00 9.46
C THR A 18 0.23 -31.65 9.66
N PHE A 19 0.91 -30.77 10.31
CA PHE A 19 0.53 -29.35 10.34
C PHE A 19 0.65 -28.84 8.90
N SER A 20 -0.47 -28.86 8.17
CA SER A 20 -0.58 -28.11 6.94
C SER A 20 -0.53 -26.65 7.32
N ALA A 21 0.65 -26.06 7.21
CA ALA A 21 0.75 -24.63 7.22
C ALA A 21 -0.04 -24.09 6.03
N SER A 22 -1.26 -23.65 6.30
CA SER A 22 -2.03 -22.89 5.33
C SER A 22 -1.25 -21.60 5.12
N THR A 23 -0.48 -21.55 4.03
CA THR A 23 0.03 -20.29 3.53
C THR A 23 -1.20 -19.46 3.17
N VAL A 24 -1.62 -18.60 4.07
CA VAL A 24 -2.53 -17.53 3.73
C VAL A 24 -1.84 -16.78 2.62
N GLY A 25 -2.36 -16.86 1.38
CA GLY A 25 -1.86 -16.10 0.25
C GLY A 25 -1.90 -14.64 0.64
N GLY A 26 -0.82 -14.14 1.23
CA GLY A 26 -0.71 -12.77 1.68
C GLY A 26 -0.80 -11.86 0.47
N GLN A 27 -1.64 -10.84 0.53
CA GLN A 27 -1.51 -9.70 -0.35
C GLN A 27 -0.08 -9.20 -0.22
N ALA A 28 0.56 -8.89 -1.36
CA ALA A 28 1.87 -8.28 -1.35
C ALA A 28 1.88 -7.08 -0.41
N ALA A 29 2.94 -6.90 0.36
CA ALA A 29 3.11 -5.72 1.19
C ALA A 29 2.97 -4.47 0.32
N PRO A 30 2.26 -3.42 0.78
CA PRO A 30 2.10 -2.20 0.01
C PRO A 30 3.46 -1.57 -0.32
N LYS A 31 3.60 -1.13 -1.58
CA LYS A 31 4.75 -0.33 -2.00
C LYS A 31 4.60 1.08 -1.47
N THR A 32 5.58 1.55 -0.72
CA THR A 32 5.61 2.92 -0.21
C THR A 32 6.30 3.84 -1.20
N ILE A 33 5.63 4.92 -1.56
CA ILE A 33 6.16 5.97 -2.43
C ILE A 33 6.16 7.28 -1.66
N ASN A 34 7.34 7.89 -1.55
CA ASN A 34 7.51 9.15 -0.86
C ASN A 34 7.59 10.30 -1.86
N LEU A 35 6.74 11.30 -1.64
CA LEU A 35 6.72 12.54 -2.40
C LEU A 35 6.97 13.72 -1.47
N THR A 36 7.59 14.76 -1.99
CA THR A 36 7.59 16.08 -1.36
C THR A 36 6.69 17.02 -2.14
N ALA A 37 6.04 17.93 -1.42
CA ALA A 37 5.23 18.99 -1.99
C ALA A 37 5.79 20.33 -1.55
N HIS A 38 5.98 21.23 -2.48
CA HIS A 38 6.32 22.63 -2.24
C HIS A 38 5.69 23.49 -3.34
N ARG A 39 5.63 24.79 -3.15
CA ARG A 39 5.06 25.68 -4.17
C ARG A 39 5.91 25.64 -5.44
N PHE A 40 5.42 25.21 -6.53
CA PHE A 40 4.12 24.69 -6.96
C PHE A 40 4.36 23.38 -7.69
N THR A 41 4.96 22.42 -7.01
CA THR A 41 5.35 21.15 -7.62
C THR A 41 5.32 20.01 -6.60
N TYR A 42 5.17 18.81 -7.11
CA TYR A 42 5.48 17.56 -6.39
C TYR A 42 6.81 17.03 -6.88
N ASP A 43 7.59 16.42 -5.99
CA ASP A 43 8.85 15.81 -6.34
C ASP A 43 8.90 14.36 -5.78
N PRO A 44 8.97 13.34 -6.65
CA PRO A 44 8.85 13.39 -8.11
C PRO A 44 7.43 13.81 -8.59
N ASP A 45 7.34 14.39 -9.76
CA ASP A 45 6.06 14.80 -10.36
C ASP A 45 5.49 13.78 -11.36
N GLU A 46 6.20 12.68 -11.57
CA GLU A 46 5.76 11.52 -12.34
C GLU A 46 6.16 10.25 -11.60
N ILE A 47 5.22 9.32 -11.45
CA ILE A 47 5.46 8.00 -10.85
C ILE A 47 4.82 6.91 -11.70
N THR A 48 5.46 5.75 -11.75
CA THR A 48 4.94 4.56 -12.45
C THR A 48 4.50 3.53 -11.44
N LEU A 49 3.28 3.04 -11.59
CA LEU A 49 2.64 2.05 -10.73
C LEU A 49 2.21 0.85 -11.55
N LYS A 50 2.04 -0.28 -10.88
CA LYS A 50 1.47 -1.50 -11.49
C LYS A 50 0.03 -1.67 -11.07
N LYS A 51 -0.82 -2.00 -12.03
CA LYS A 51 -2.21 -2.39 -11.77
C LYS A 51 -2.26 -3.57 -10.80
N GLY A 52 -3.12 -3.46 -9.79
CA GLY A 52 -3.32 -4.51 -8.79
C GLY A 52 -2.28 -4.52 -7.65
N GLU A 53 -1.25 -3.69 -7.71
CA GLU A 53 -0.24 -3.58 -6.66
C GLU A 53 -0.64 -2.52 -5.63
N PRO A 54 -0.81 -2.88 -4.34
CA PRO A 54 -1.14 -1.90 -3.31
C PRO A 54 -0.04 -0.87 -3.13
N VAL A 55 -0.44 0.39 -2.96
CA VAL A 55 0.48 1.54 -2.82
C VAL A 55 0.11 2.34 -1.58
N VAL A 56 1.12 2.72 -0.81
CA VAL A 56 1.02 3.77 0.19
C VAL A 56 1.76 4.99 -0.34
N LEU A 57 1.02 6.05 -0.60
CA LEU A 57 1.56 7.33 -1.04
C LEU A 57 1.75 8.23 0.17
N VAL A 58 2.97 8.60 0.46
CA VAL A 58 3.34 9.48 1.57
C VAL A 58 3.80 10.82 1.01
N VAL A 59 3.10 11.88 1.35
CA VAL A 59 3.39 13.24 0.86
C VAL A 59 3.75 14.15 2.02
N LYS A 60 4.93 14.74 1.96
CA LYS A 60 5.41 15.71 2.94
C LYS A 60 5.46 17.10 2.33
N SER A 61 4.85 18.08 3.00
CA SER A 61 4.99 19.48 2.62
C SER A 61 6.28 20.06 3.17
N GLN A 62 7.00 20.78 2.30
CA GLN A 62 8.21 21.53 2.69
C GLN A 62 7.91 22.98 3.07
N ASP A 63 6.68 23.44 2.85
CA ASP A 63 6.30 24.83 3.08
C ASP A 63 4.87 24.96 3.63
N VAL A 64 3.95 25.41 2.83
CA VAL A 64 2.55 25.69 3.17
C VAL A 64 1.67 24.44 3.13
N PRO A 65 0.42 24.50 3.60
CA PRO A 65 -0.51 23.41 3.35
C PRO A 65 -0.72 23.17 1.85
N HIS A 66 -0.80 21.90 1.46
CA HIS A 66 -1.11 21.45 0.12
C HIS A 66 -2.22 20.41 0.16
N GLY A 67 -2.75 20.05 -0.97
CA GLY A 67 -3.62 18.90 -1.15
C GLY A 67 -3.12 18.04 -2.30
N LEU A 68 -3.61 16.82 -2.40
CA LEU A 68 -3.41 15.98 -3.57
C LEU A 68 -4.68 15.22 -3.83
N ARG A 69 -5.30 15.50 -4.96
CA ARG A 69 -6.52 14.82 -5.40
C ARG A 69 -6.30 14.12 -6.72
N ILE A 70 -6.56 12.81 -6.72
CA ILE A 70 -6.55 11.97 -7.92
C ILE A 70 -7.90 11.26 -7.95
N LYS A 71 -8.86 11.82 -8.67
CA LYS A 71 -10.26 11.36 -8.66
C LYS A 71 -10.41 9.91 -9.08
N GLU A 72 -9.74 9.52 -10.14
CA GLU A 72 -9.85 8.19 -10.75
C GLU A 72 -9.33 7.08 -9.84
N LEU A 73 -8.47 7.43 -8.90
CA LEU A 73 -7.88 6.50 -7.92
C LEU A 73 -8.49 6.69 -6.51
N ASN A 74 -9.49 7.55 -6.40
CA ASN A 74 -10.16 7.86 -5.14
C ASN A 74 -9.19 8.33 -4.04
N VAL A 75 -8.20 9.13 -4.43
CA VAL A 75 -7.22 9.76 -3.53
C VAL A 75 -7.59 11.22 -3.31
N ASP A 76 -7.69 11.61 -2.06
CA ASP A 76 -7.90 12.99 -1.63
C ASP A 76 -7.16 13.24 -0.32
N LEU A 77 -5.99 13.84 -0.41
CA LEU A 77 -5.12 14.14 0.73
C LEU A 77 -5.10 15.63 1.05
N LYS A 78 -5.11 15.93 2.33
CA LYS A 78 -4.79 17.26 2.87
C LYS A 78 -3.48 17.15 3.62
N ILE A 79 -2.48 17.88 3.17
CA ILE A 79 -1.13 17.86 3.72
C ILE A 79 -0.92 19.14 4.52
N PRO A 80 -0.70 19.04 5.85
CA PRO A 80 -0.43 20.23 6.67
C PRO A 80 0.86 20.93 6.28
N ALA A 81 0.99 22.20 6.59
CA ALA A 81 2.25 22.92 6.43
C ALA A 81 3.37 22.19 7.19
N HIS A 82 4.50 21.94 6.53
CA HIS A 82 5.63 21.17 7.07
C HIS A 82 5.27 19.79 7.62
N GLY A 83 4.07 19.31 7.32
CA GLY A 83 3.53 18.04 7.78
C GLY A 83 3.50 16.97 6.71
N THR A 84 3.00 15.82 7.10
CA THR A 84 2.90 14.62 6.24
C THR A 84 1.48 14.09 6.24
N ALA A 85 1.03 13.62 5.09
CA ALA A 85 -0.21 12.86 4.94
C ALA A 85 0.03 11.64 4.05
N GLN A 86 -0.79 10.62 4.22
CA GLN A 86 -0.67 9.40 3.41
C GLN A 86 -2.03 8.87 2.97
N ALA A 87 -2.03 8.22 1.82
CA ALA A 87 -3.17 7.47 1.30
C ALA A 87 -2.72 6.09 0.86
N GLN A 88 -3.56 5.09 1.10
CA GLN A 88 -3.37 3.74 0.58
C GLN A 88 -4.43 3.47 -0.48
N PHE A 89 -3.99 2.95 -1.61
CA PHE A 89 -4.87 2.57 -2.72
C PHE A 89 -4.25 1.47 -3.55
N THR A 90 -5.09 0.80 -4.32
CA THR A 90 -4.65 -0.21 -5.30
C THR A 90 -5.19 0.20 -6.66
N PRO A 91 -4.33 0.54 -7.64
CA PRO A 91 -4.80 0.86 -8.98
C PRO A 91 -5.52 -0.33 -9.61
N ASP A 92 -6.72 -0.13 -10.12
CA ASP A 92 -7.57 -1.17 -10.73
C ASP A 92 -7.65 -1.08 -12.25
N LYS A 93 -7.03 -0.08 -12.84
CA LYS A 93 -6.98 0.12 -14.31
C LYS A 93 -5.69 0.80 -14.72
N THR A 94 -5.25 0.48 -15.92
CA THR A 94 -4.09 1.12 -16.55
C THR A 94 -4.46 2.49 -17.12
N GLY A 95 -3.46 3.33 -17.29
CA GLY A 95 -3.59 4.65 -17.88
C GLY A 95 -2.74 5.70 -17.18
N ASP A 96 -2.86 6.92 -17.63
CA ASP A 96 -2.22 8.10 -17.05
C ASP A 96 -3.24 8.90 -16.27
N PHE A 97 -3.01 9.04 -14.98
CA PHE A 97 -3.90 9.76 -14.08
C PHE A 97 -3.19 10.99 -13.54
N VAL A 98 -3.87 12.14 -13.63
CA VAL A 98 -3.33 13.41 -13.17
C VAL A 98 -3.90 13.75 -11.80
N GLY A 99 -2.99 13.94 -10.83
CA GLY A 99 -3.31 14.52 -9.53
C GLY A 99 -3.08 16.02 -9.53
N GLN A 100 -3.89 16.73 -8.76
CA GLN A 100 -3.82 18.19 -8.63
C GLN A 100 -3.82 18.59 -7.16
N CYS A 101 -3.19 19.71 -6.85
CA CYS A 101 -3.31 20.32 -5.54
C CYS A 101 -4.75 20.75 -5.29
N SER A 102 -5.35 20.24 -4.22
CA SER A 102 -6.76 20.46 -3.87
C SER A 102 -6.96 21.49 -2.75
N VAL A 103 -5.88 21.97 -2.16
CA VAL A 103 -5.86 23.03 -1.14
C VAL A 103 -5.14 24.22 -1.73
N PHE A 104 -5.77 25.39 -1.70
CA PHE A 104 -5.15 26.61 -2.22
C PHE A 104 -3.81 26.87 -1.55
N CYS A 105 -2.73 26.90 -2.33
CA CYS A 105 -1.36 27.01 -1.82
C CYS A 105 -0.60 28.22 -2.36
N GLY A 106 -1.23 29.08 -3.13
CA GLY A 106 -0.66 30.29 -3.70
C GLY A 106 -1.04 30.51 -5.16
N SER A 107 -0.39 31.46 -5.82
CA SER A 107 -0.73 31.88 -7.18
C SER A 107 -0.52 30.81 -8.27
N GLY A 108 0.40 29.87 -8.04
CA GLY A 108 0.66 28.74 -8.94
C GLY A 108 -0.14 27.46 -8.64
N HIS A 109 -1.11 27.54 -7.74
CA HIS A 109 -1.95 26.42 -7.33
C HIS A 109 -2.54 25.63 -8.50
N GLY A 110 -3.05 26.31 -9.51
CA GLY A 110 -3.66 25.65 -10.68
C GLY A 110 -2.70 24.88 -11.57
N SER A 111 -1.39 25.09 -11.45
CA SER A 111 -0.35 24.39 -12.24
C SER A 111 0.34 23.26 -11.46
N MET A 112 0.03 23.09 -10.18
CA MET A 112 0.66 22.08 -9.32
C MET A 112 0.03 20.70 -9.57
N LYS A 113 0.73 19.85 -10.31
CA LYS A 113 0.24 18.56 -10.79
C LYS A 113 1.27 17.45 -10.63
N ILE A 114 0.79 16.23 -10.58
CA ILE A 114 1.56 15.00 -10.65
C ILE A 114 0.89 14.04 -11.63
N THR A 115 1.68 13.28 -12.37
CA THR A 115 1.15 12.23 -13.26
C THR A 115 1.51 10.84 -12.73
N LEU A 116 0.50 9.99 -12.62
CA LEU A 116 0.65 8.59 -12.25
C LEU A 116 0.43 7.74 -13.50
N HIS A 117 1.48 7.03 -13.93
CA HIS A 117 1.42 6.07 -15.03
C HIS A 117 1.15 4.68 -14.45
N VAL A 118 -0.04 4.15 -14.66
CA VAL A 118 -0.39 2.80 -14.23
C VAL A 118 -0.26 1.85 -15.41
N VAL A 119 0.64 0.88 -15.27
CA VAL A 119 0.94 -0.15 -16.27
C VAL A 119 0.50 -1.54 -15.80
N GLU A 120 0.50 -2.52 -16.72
CA GLU A 120 0.20 -3.93 -16.42
C GLU A 120 1.25 -4.58 -15.51
#